data_cfccedcab284866da06f3be99a8dd9f8
#
_entry.id   cfccedcab284866da06f3be99a8dd9f8
#
_cell.length_a   1.000
_cell.length_b   1.000
_cell.length_c   1.000
_cell.angle_alpha   90.00
_cell.angle_beta   90.00
_cell.angle_gamma   90.00
#
_symmetry.space_group_name_H-M   'P 1'
#
loop_
_entity.id
_entity.type
_entity.pdbx_description
1 polymer ?
#
loop_
_entity_poly.entity_id
_entity_poly.type
_entity_poly.pdbx_seq_one_letter_code
_entity_poly.pdbx_strand_id
1 'polypeptide(L)'
;MKRLISPRVTAILPGLIVSTLMDVIKPMLVLDREKKVRFRTTLESFIPAHHLKGTDLAIFCRNTEPRYAPIFQYLQENSIPYIYDLDDNLFDIPLSNELGGYHRSPHRLKMLETYLQQAALVRVYSPVVYERVAALGARVELVKAPLDWTLIQPRQPHQKIRIVYVTSRRQDTLADIFAPALRQVLQRYPDRVEVTFCGTLPEGFAGQANVHHMPFEPNYDAFMRKFSARSFDIGLAPLIDDDFHRSKTNNKFREYAACGIAGIYSNVSVYREVVDGELGLMVSNTPEQWANALVRLIEDCELRSRIVHRAQQYARQNYSLEEFCTTWEEQIARVLATYSAQTPSLPVGQPSEVTIPVDPNQKTRWQKLSAMTLPEITRKLWLIIHSFLWLLKINYLKKL
;
A
#
# COMPACT_ATOMS: atom_id res chain seq x y z
N MET A 1 5.80 11.32 -39.09
CA MET A 1 5.45 11.02 -37.68
C MET A 1 6.57 11.54 -36.77
N LYS A 2 6.36 12.63 -36.03
CA LYS A 2 7.28 13.04 -34.95
C LYS A 2 7.32 11.89 -33.94
N ARG A 3 8.48 11.30 -33.68
CA ARG A 3 8.68 10.40 -32.54
C ARG A 3 8.23 11.16 -31.29
N LEU A 4 7.09 10.79 -30.71
CA LEU A 4 6.69 11.28 -29.41
C LEU A 4 7.80 10.86 -28.44
N ILE A 5 8.58 11.82 -27.97
CA ILE A 5 9.60 11.58 -26.95
C ILE A 5 8.85 11.22 -25.69
N SER A 6 9.11 10.01 -25.14
CA SER A 6 8.47 9.56 -23.89
C SER A 6 8.64 10.62 -22.78
N PRO A 7 7.57 11.00 -22.07
CA PRO A 7 7.63 12.04 -21.03
C PRO A 7 8.57 11.61 -19.89
N ARG A 8 9.22 12.60 -19.29
CA ARG A 8 10.06 12.42 -18.09
C ARG A 8 9.18 12.53 -16.84
N VAL A 9 8.96 11.40 -16.20
CA VAL A 9 8.17 11.30 -14.97
C VAL A 9 9.11 11.16 -13.77
N THR A 10 8.96 12.04 -12.78
CA THR A 10 9.77 12.01 -11.55
C THR A 10 8.88 11.77 -10.34
N ALA A 11 9.03 10.63 -9.66
CA ALA A 11 8.37 10.38 -8.39
C ALA A 11 9.19 10.95 -7.23
N ILE A 12 8.56 11.74 -6.39
CA ILE A 12 9.12 12.38 -5.20
C ILE A 12 8.41 11.77 -3.99
N LEU A 13 9.10 10.91 -3.25
CA LEU A 13 8.49 10.02 -2.26
C LEU A 13 8.94 10.38 -0.84
N PRO A 14 8.08 10.22 0.19
CA PRO A 14 8.44 10.44 1.58
C PRO A 14 9.35 9.32 2.12
N GLY A 15 9.32 8.15 1.50
CA GLY A 15 10.10 6.97 1.85
C GLY A 15 9.76 5.79 0.95
N LEU A 16 10.49 4.69 1.12
CA LEU A 16 10.21 3.42 0.45
C LEU A 16 9.34 2.55 1.36
N ILE A 17 8.04 2.73 1.26
CA ILE A 17 7.01 1.93 1.93
C ILE A 17 6.26 1.07 0.90
N VAL A 18 5.49 0.10 1.36
CA VAL A 18 4.77 -0.84 0.48
C VAL A 18 3.94 -0.10 -0.58
N SER A 19 3.21 0.95 -0.18
CA SER A 19 2.38 1.73 -1.10
C SER A 19 3.21 2.42 -2.18
N THR A 20 4.29 3.14 -1.79
CA THR A 20 5.15 3.80 -2.79
C THR A 20 5.79 2.81 -3.77
N LEU A 21 6.08 1.59 -3.29
CA LEU A 21 6.64 0.53 -4.12
C LEU A 21 5.60 -0.05 -5.09
N MET A 22 4.42 -0.39 -4.59
CA MET A 22 3.40 -1.10 -5.37
C MET A 22 2.61 -0.15 -6.26
N ASP A 23 2.24 1.03 -5.73
CA ASP A 23 1.30 1.91 -6.40
C ASP A 23 2.00 2.90 -7.36
N VAL A 24 3.29 3.20 -7.12
CA VAL A 24 4.05 4.15 -7.95
C VAL A 24 5.26 3.52 -8.62
N ILE A 25 6.21 2.98 -7.86
CA ILE A 25 7.51 2.58 -8.43
C ILE A 25 7.36 1.39 -9.38
N LYS A 26 6.67 0.34 -8.96
CA LYS A 26 6.52 -0.88 -9.79
C LYS A 26 5.84 -0.58 -11.13
N PRO A 27 4.68 0.08 -11.20
CA PRO A 27 4.06 0.42 -12.48
C PRO A 27 4.92 1.37 -13.32
N MET A 28 5.58 2.35 -12.72
CA MET A 28 6.45 3.26 -13.45
C MET A 28 7.68 2.56 -14.04
N LEU A 29 8.24 1.54 -13.36
CA LEU A 29 9.33 0.72 -13.92
C LEU A 29 8.86 -0.14 -15.10
N VAL A 30 7.62 -0.62 -15.08
CA VAL A 30 7.03 -1.33 -16.23
C VAL A 30 6.90 -0.37 -17.41
N LEU A 31 6.31 0.79 -17.21
CA LEU A 31 6.14 1.81 -18.26
C LEU A 31 7.48 2.35 -18.81
N ASP A 32 8.51 2.47 -17.98
CA ASP A 32 9.86 2.88 -18.39
C ASP A 32 10.51 1.81 -19.28
N ARG A 33 10.37 0.52 -18.92
CA ARG A 33 10.85 -0.61 -19.71
C ARG A 33 10.17 -0.68 -21.08
N GLU A 34 8.87 -0.38 -21.12
CA GLU A 34 8.09 -0.32 -22.35
C GLU A 34 8.31 0.98 -23.15
N LYS A 35 9.19 1.86 -22.68
CA LYS A 35 9.51 3.18 -23.28
C LYS A 35 8.30 4.12 -23.39
N LYS A 36 7.28 3.92 -22.58
CA LYS A 36 6.10 4.79 -22.47
C LYS A 36 6.39 6.05 -21.68
N VAL A 37 7.25 5.93 -20.66
CA VAL A 37 7.80 7.06 -19.89
C VAL A 37 9.32 6.94 -19.76
N ARG A 38 9.97 7.99 -19.28
CA ARG A 38 11.34 7.99 -18.76
C ARG A 38 11.26 8.25 -17.28
N PHE A 39 11.29 7.21 -16.49
CA PHE A 39 11.02 7.28 -15.06
C PHE A 39 12.26 7.59 -14.23
N ARG A 40 12.10 8.44 -13.22
CA ARG A 40 13.06 8.70 -12.15
C ARG A 40 12.34 8.70 -10.81
N THR A 41 13.07 8.36 -9.75
CA THR A 41 12.53 8.46 -8.39
C THR A 41 13.56 9.04 -7.43
N THR A 42 13.08 9.80 -6.46
CA THR A 42 13.88 10.40 -5.40
C THR A 42 13.07 10.48 -4.11
N LEU A 43 13.77 10.62 -2.99
CA LEU A 43 13.11 10.91 -1.70
C LEU A 43 12.98 12.43 -1.52
N GLU A 44 11.88 12.90 -0.93
CA GLU A 44 11.69 14.32 -0.61
C GLU A 44 12.79 14.86 0.35
N SER A 45 13.38 13.97 1.17
CA SER A 45 14.51 14.31 2.06
C SER A 45 15.86 14.40 1.36
N PHE A 46 15.91 13.98 0.09
CA PHE A 46 17.13 13.98 -0.72
C PHE A 46 16.76 14.20 -2.19
N ILE A 47 16.64 15.47 -2.57
CA ILE A 47 16.39 15.85 -3.96
C ILE A 47 17.61 16.56 -4.50
N PRO A 48 18.42 15.91 -5.34
CA PRO A 48 19.42 16.62 -6.11
C PRO A 48 18.71 17.54 -7.12
N ALA A 49 19.11 18.81 -7.20
CA ALA A 49 18.48 19.80 -8.09
C ALA A 49 18.38 19.32 -9.56
N HIS A 50 19.38 18.52 -10.00
CA HIS A 50 19.38 17.93 -11.35
C HIS A 50 18.25 16.91 -11.58
N HIS A 51 17.67 16.30 -10.54
CA HIS A 51 16.56 15.34 -10.68
C HIS A 51 15.25 16.00 -11.11
N LEU A 52 15.04 17.25 -10.73
CA LEU A 52 13.82 17.98 -11.14
C LEU A 52 13.98 18.64 -12.51
N LYS A 53 15.23 18.90 -12.96
CA LYS A 53 15.48 19.50 -14.27
C LYS A 53 14.95 18.64 -15.38
N GLY A 54 14.06 19.24 -16.18
CA GLY A 54 13.42 18.61 -17.33
C GLY A 54 12.42 17.51 -16.95
N THR A 55 11.87 17.51 -15.74
CA THR A 55 10.67 16.75 -15.38
C THR A 55 9.48 17.30 -16.15
N ASP A 56 8.75 16.44 -16.85
CA ASP A 56 7.55 16.81 -17.59
C ASP A 56 6.29 16.62 -16.70
N LEU A 57 6.34 15.65 -15.74
CA LEU A 57 5.31 15.36 -14.75
C LEU A 57 5.93 14.83 -13.47
N ALA A 58 5.49 15.35 -12.32
CA ALA A 58 5.88 14.83 -11.02
C ALA A 58 4.80 13.88 -10.45
N ILE A 59 5.21 12.94 -9.57
CA ILE A 59 4.31 12.11 -8.78
C ILE A 59 4.67 12.28 -7.32
N PHE A 60 3.68 12.60 -6.49
CA PHE A 60 3.76 12.52 -5.04
C PHE A 60 2.95 11.34 -4.54
N CYS A 61 3.37 10.73 -3.42
CA CYS A 61 2.64 9.67 -2.75
C CYS A 61 2.77 9.82 -1.24
N ARG A 62 1.68 10.16 -0.54
CA ARG A 62 1.64 10.41 0.92
C ARG A 62 2.57 11.52 1.42
N ASN A 63 3.05 12.42 0.58
CA ASN A 63 3.89 13.55 0.99
C ASN A 63 3.06 14.56 1.80
N THR A 64 3.47 14.86 3.03
CA THR A 64 2.76 15.79 3.93
C THR A 64 3.70 16.67 4.75
N GLU A 65 5.02 16.53 4.57
CA GLU A 65 6.01 17.22 5.40
C GLU A 65 6.19 18.67 4.97
N PRO A 66 5.80 19.67 5.80
CA PRO A 66 5.82 21.09 5.41
C PRO A 66 7.21 21.64 5.06
N ARG A 67 8.27 21.09 5.66
CA ARG A 67 9.65 21.52 5.36
C ARG A 67 10.08 21.26 3.92
N TYR A 68 9.37 20.39 3.18
CA TYR A 68 9.62 20.11 1.77
C TYR A 68 8.70 20.90 0.83
N ALA A 69 7.95 21.86 1.34
CA ALA A 69 7.14 22.80 0.54
C ALA A 69 7.92 23.49 -0.60
N PRO A 70 9.23 23.81 -0.48
CA PRO A 70 10.00 24.37 -1.59
C PRO A 70 10.04 23.48 -2.85
N ILE A 71 9.93 22.16 -2.69
CA ILE A 71 9.83 21.22 -3.84
C ILE A 71 8.53 21.50 -4.61
N PHE A 72 7.45 21.64 -3.90
CA PHE A 72 6.13 21.95 -4.45
C PHE A 72 6.12 23.32 -5.12
N GLN A 73 6.70 24.35 -4.49
CA GLN A 73 6.87 25.70 -5.06
C GLN A 73 7.67 25.64 -6.36
N TYR A 74 8.77 24.91 -6.40
CA TYR A 74 9.55 24.71 -7.62
C TYR A 74 8.72 24.14 -8.77
N LEU A 75 7.87 23.13 -8.52
CA LEU A 75 6.99 22.57 -9.56
C LEU A 75 6.02 23.62 -10.09
N GLN A 76 5.45 24.46 -9.21
CA GLN A 76 4.54 25.54 -9.59
C GLN A 76 5.23 26.60 -10.42
N GLU A 77 6.38 27.11 -9.96
CA GLU A 77 7.17 28.14 -10.65
C GLU A 77 7.64 27.69 -12.04
N ASN A 78 7.90 26.39 -12.21
CA ASN A 78 8.32 25.82 -13.48
C ASN A 78 7.16 25.23 -14.30
N SER A 79 5.92 25.46 -13.88
CA SER A 79 4.71 24.95 -14.56
C SER A 79 4.76 23.44 -14.81
N ILE A 80 5.25 22.66 -13.82
CA ILE A 80 5.33 21.21 -13.90
C ILE A 80 4.08 20.62 -13.21
N PRO A 81 3.19 19.93 -13.95
CA PRO A 81 2.02 19.27 -13.35
C PRO A 81 2.43 18.11 -12.48
N TYR A 82 1.59 17.76 -11.51
CA TYR A 82 1.81 16.55 -10.73
C TYR A 82 0.53 15.76 -10.49
N ILE A 83 0.71 14.45 -10.33
CA ILE A 83 -0.29 13.51 -9.85
C ILE A 83 0.01 13.22 -8.38
N TYR A 84 -1.02 13.25 -7.53
CA TYR A 84 -0.90 12.86 -6.13
C TYR A 84 -1.57 11.50 -5.90
N ASP A 85 -0.81 10.52 -5.44
CA ASP A 85 -1.30 9.17 -5.13
C ASP A 85 -1.55 9.04 -3.62
N LEU A 86 -2.79 8.77 -3.22
CA LEU A 86 -3.23 8.68 -1.82
C LEU A 86 -3.96 7.36 -1.57
N ASP A 87 -3.25 6.38 -1.10
CA ASP A 87 -3.74 5.02 -0.86
C ASP A 87 -4.33 4.80 0.54
N ASP A 88 -4.16 5.74 1.46
CA ASP A 88 -4.67 5.65 2.84
C ASP A 88 -5.32 6.96 3.30
N ASN A 89 -6.22 6.88 4.27
CA ASN A 89 -6.85 8.04 4.88
C ASN A 89 -5.93 8.69 5.92
N LEU A 90 -5.09 9.62 5.49
CA LEU A 90 -4.17 10.34 6.37
C LEU A 90 -4.87 11.36 7.27
N PHE A 91 -6.13 11.71 6.99
CA PHE A 91 -6.91 12.67 7.77
C PHE A 91 -7.37 12.11 9.12
N ASP A 92 -7.70 10.80 9.14
CA ASP A 92 -8.42 10.19 10.26
C ASP A 92 -7.65 9.04 10.92
N ILE A 93 -6.31 8.98 10.75
CA ILE A 93 -5.49 7.96 11.43
C ILE A 93 -5.74 8.07 12.94
N PRO A 94 -6.15 6.99 13.64
CA PRO A 94 -6.43 7.05 15.08
C PRO A 94 -5.24 7.55 15.89
N LEU A 95 -5.47 8.42 16.88
CA LEU A 95 -4.40 8.93 17.75
C LEU A 95 -3.76 7.83 18.60
N SER A 96 -4.45 6.72 18.81
CA SER A 96 -3.89 5.51 19.42
C SER A 96 -2.87 4.79 18.54
N ASN A 97 -2.81 5.12 17.25
CA ASN A 97 -1.76 4.63 16.35
C ASN A 97 -0.46 5.42 16.58
N GLU A 98 0.70 4.75 16.54
CA GLU A 98 2.02 5.37 16.70
C GLU A 98 2.25 6.58 15.77
N LEU A 99 1.63 6.57 14.58
CA LEU A 99 1.75 7.63 13.59
C LEU A 99 0.56 8.61 13.58
N GLY A 100 -0.46 8.40 14.42
CA GLY A 100 -1.65 9.24 14.45
C GLY A 100 -1.35 10.70 14.74
N GLY A 101 -0.60 10.97 15.80
CA GLY A 101 -0.17 12.33 16.15
C GLY A 101 0.73 12.99 15.10
N TYR A 102 1.53 12.19 14.41
CA TYR A 102 2.39 12.67 13.32
C TYR A 102 1.58 13.12 12.11
N HIS A 103 0.69 12.27 11.59
CA HIS A 103 -0.08 12.58 10.38
C HIS A 103 -1.17 13.62 10.62
N ARG A 104 -1.81 13.60 11.81
CA ARG A 104 -2.89 14.54 12.17
C ARG A 104 -2.43 15.89 12.73
N SER A 105 -1.12 16.18 12.68
CA SER A 105 -0.67 17.54 13.05
C SER A 105 -1.27 18.57 12.09
N PRO A 106 -1.76 19.75 12.59
CA PRO A 106 -2.45 20.75 11.75
C PRO A 106 -1.63 21.19 10.54
N HIS A 107 -0.32 21.34 10.69
CA HIS A 107 0.57 21.75 9.61
C HIS A 107 0.66 20.69 8.48
N ARG A 108 0.64 19.40 8.84
CA ARG A 108 0.66 18.30 7.86
C ARG A 108 -0.67 18.15 7.15
N LEU A 109 -1.77 18.26 7.89
CA LEU A 109 -3.11 18.24 7.28
C LEU A 109 -3.28 19.41 6.30
N LYS A 110 -2.84 20.61 6.69
CA LYS A 110 -2.86 21.76 5.79
C LYS A 110 -2.01 21.55 4.53
N MET A 111 -0.83 20.95 4.69
CA MET A 111 0.04 20.63 3.56
C MET A 111 -0.59 19.56 2.65
N LEU A 112 -1.18 18.51 3.24
CA LEU A 112 -1.92 17.48 2.49
C LEU A 112 -3.04 18.09 1.67
N GLU A 113 -3.92 18.92 2.29
CA GLU A 113 -5.00 19.62 1.59
C GLU A 113 -4.47 20.45 0.45
N THR A 114 -3.38 21.20 0.66
CA THR A 114 -2.75 22.01 -0.40
C THR A 114 -2.27 21.16 -1.57
N TYR A 115 -1.60 20.03 -1.29
CA TYR A 115 -1.18 19.10 -2.35
C TYR A 115 -2.38 18.53 -3.11
N LEU A 116 -3.45 18.15 -2.41
CA LEU A 116 -4.62 17.53 -3.03
C LEU A 116 -5.39 18.54 -3.92
N GLN A 117 -5.63 19.76 -3.41
CA GLN A 117 -6.36 20.80 -4.14
C GLN A 117 -5.66 21.27 -5.41
N GLN A 118 -4.33 21.27 -5.41
CA GLN A 118 -3.53 21.80 -6.52
C GLN A 118 -2.98 20.70 -7.45
N ALA A 119 -3.24 19.43 -7.15
CA ALA A 119 -2.88 18.34 -8.03
C ALA A 119 -3.60 18.42 -9.37
N ALA A 120 -2.91 18.15 -10.47
CA ALA A 120 -3.54 17.98 -11.77
C ALA A 120 -4.48 16.77 -11.78
N LEU A 121 -4.18 15.77 -10.95
CA LEU A 121 -5.01 14.60 -10.66
C LEU A 121 -4.64 14.02 -9.30
N VAL A 122 -5.64 13.65 -8.50
CA VAL A 122 -5.47 12.83 -7.29
C VAL A 122 -5.98 11.42 -7.58
N ARG A 123 -5.19 10.42 -7.24
CA ARG A 123 -5.57 9.01 -7.31
C ARG A 123 -5.86 8.51 -5.91
N VAL A 124 -6.98 7.84 -5.72
CA VAL A 124 -7.39 7.26 -4.44
C VAL A 124 -7.92 5.84 -4.64
N TYR A 125 -7.92 5.03 -3.58
CA TYR A 125 -8.21 3.59 -3.67
C TYR A 125 -9.44 3.18 -2.86
N SER A 126 -10.10 4.13 -2.21
CA SER A 126 -11.27 3.91 -1.36
C SER A 126 -12.33 4.95 -1.66
N PRO A 127 -13.62 4.56 -1.75
CA PRO A 127 -14.71 5.51 -1.93
C PRO A 127 -14.79 6.57 -0.83
N VAL A 128 -14.49 6.19 0.41
CA VAL A 128 -14.49 7.13 1.56
C VAL A 128 -13.43 8.21 1.36
N VAL A 129 -12.22 7.83 0.93
CA VAL A 129 -11.15 8.78 0.62
C VAL A 129 -11.50 9.61 -0.62
N TYR A 130 -12.16 8.99 -1.63
CA TYR A 130 -12.63 9.71 -2.81
C TYR A 130 -13.58 10.84 -2.45
N GLU A 131 -14.61 10.56 -1.66
CA GLU A 131 -15.58 11.57 -1.23
C GLU A 131 -14.92 12.69 -0.41
N ARG A 132 -14.01 12.33 0.48
CA ARG A 132 -13.25 13.29 1.28
C ARG A 132 -12.40 14.22 0.44
N VAL A 133 -11.70 13.69 -0.57
CA VAL A 133 -10.83 14.46 -1.46
C VAL A 133 -11.66 15.29 -2.45
N ALA A 134 -12.75 14.74 -2.98
CA ALA A 134 -13.68 15.47 -3.85
C ALA A 134 -14.30 16.69 -3.14
N ALA A 135 -14.63 16.54 -1.84
CA ALA A 135 -15.16 17.65 -1.03
C ALA A 135 -14.15 18.82 -0.86
N LEU A 136 -12.85 18.59 -1.07
CA LEU A 136 -11.82 19.64 -1.11
C LEU A 136 -11.79 20.39 -2.45
N GLY A 137 -12.60 20.01 -3.43
CA GLY A 137 -12.59 20.57 -4.79
C GLY A 137 -11.45 20.05 -5.67
N ALA A 138 -10.77 18.97 -5.26
CA ALA A 138 -9.69 18.35 -6.02
C ALA A 138 -10.21 17.52 -7.21
N ARG A 139 -9.41 17.40 -8.26
CA ARG A 139 -9.66 16.45 -9.36
C ARG A 139 -9.25 15.08 -8.93
N VAL A 140 -10.20 14.22 -8.59
CA VAL A 140 -9.94 12.91 -7.98
C VAL A 140 -10.49 11.77 -8.83
N GLU A 141 -9.76 10.66 -8.90
CA GLU A 141 -10.18 9.41 -9.53
C GLU A 141 -10.01 8.25 -8.56
N LEU A 142 -11.04 7.41 -8.50
CA LEU A 142 -11.00 6.14 -7.76
C LEU A 142 -10.35 5.08 -8.65
N VAL A 143 -9.26 4.49 -8.16
CA VAL A 143 -8.52 3.45 -8.88
C VAL A 143 -8.50 2.13 -8.09
N LYS A 144 -8.36 1.02 -8.79
CA LYS A 144 -8.20 -0.29 -8.15
C LYS A 144 -6.73 -0.53 -7.86
N ALA A 145 -6.40 -0.96 -6.66
CA ALA A 145 -5.01 -1.27 -6.31
C ALA A 145 -4.52 -2.55 -7.04
N PRO A 146 -3.24 -2.59 -7.47
CA PRO A 146 -2.74 -3.69 -8.28
C PRO A 146 -2.47 -4.96 -7.48
N LEU A 147 -2.42 -6.08 -8.20
CA LEU A 147 -1.92 -7.35 -7.71
C LEU A 147 -0.89 -7.89 -8.72
N ASP A 148 0.31 -8.19 -8.23
CA ASP A 148 1.36 -8.77 -9.06
C ASP A 148 1.31 -10.30 -9.00
N TRP A 149 0.68 -10.90 -9.99
CA TRP A 149 0.51 -12.34 -10.10
C TRP A 149 1.83 -13.10 -10.29
N THR A 150 2.92 -12.45 -10.69
CA THR A 150 4.23 -13.08 -10.85
C THR A 150 4.89 -13.45 -9.52
N LEU A 151 4.37 -12.92 -8.43
CA LEU A 151 4.84 -13.23 -7.07
C LEU A 151 4.22 -14.50 -6.50
N ILE A 152 3.12 -14.99 -7.08
CA ILE A 152 2.36 -16.10 -6.55
C ILE A 152 3.04 -17.43 -6.90
N GLN A 153 3.38 -18.20 -5.88
CA GLN A 153 4.00 -19.50 -6.02
C GLN A 153 2.94 -20.61 -6.18
N PRO A 154 3.26 -21.69 -6.90
CA PRO A 154 2.38 -22.86 -6.98
C PRO A 154 2.06 -23.43 -5.60
N ARG A 155 0.81 -23.82 -5.40
CA ARG A 155 0.39 -24.47 -4.15
C ARG A 155 1.06 -25.84 -3.99
N GLN A 156 1.46 -26.15 -2.76
CA GLN A 156 2.00 -27.46 -2.38
C GLN A 156 0.95 -28.28 -1.61
N PRO A 157 0.82 -29.57 -1.87
CA PRO A 157 -0.07 -30.44 -1.12
C PRO A 157 0.34 -30.52 0.36
N HIS A 158 -0.62 -30.63 1.24
CA HIS A 158 -0.41 -30.80 2.68
C HIS A 158 -1.59 -31.58 3.31
N GLN A 159 -1.40 -32.10 4.52
CA GLN A 159 -2.39 -32.97 5.18
C GLN A 159 -3.37 -32.17 6.04
N LYS A 160 -2.87 -31.17 6.79
CA LYS A 160 -3.69 -30.36 7.70
C LYS A 160 -4.25 -29.15 6.99
N ILE A 161 -5.45 -28.72 7.38
CA ILE A 161 -6.01 -27.43 6.94
C ILE A 161 -5.23 -26.30 7.60
N ARG A 162 -4.70 -25.41 6.78
CA ARG A 162 -3.86 -24.28 7.18
C ARG A 162 -4.66 -23.00 7.22
N ILE A 163 -4.87 -22.49 8.43
CA ILE A 163 -5.50 -21.20 8.65
C ILE A 163 -4.42 -20.11 8.74
N VAL A 164 -4.68 -18.91 8.22
CA VAL A 164 -3.74 -17.80 8.32
C VAL A 164 -4.43 -16.52 8.74
N TYR A 165 -3.74 -15.74 9.57
CA TYR A 165 -4.01 -14.35 9.87
C TYR A 165 -2.77 -13.52 9.58
N VAL A 166 -2.95 -12.38 8.90
CA VAL A 166 -1.85 -11.50 8.49
C VAL A 166 -2.07 -10.09 9.00
N THR A 167 -1.08 -9.56 9.72
CA THR A 167 -1.08 -8.16 10.17
C THR A 167 0.31 -7.57 10.12
N SER A 168 0.43 -6.28 9.79
CA SER A 168 1.67 -5.52 9.91
C SER A 168 1.74 -4.69 11.20
N ARG A 169 0.67 -4.70 12.00
CA ARG A 169 0.55 -3.92 13.23
C ARG A 169 1.32 -4.60 14.36
N ARG A 170 2.02 -3.82 15.18
CA ARG A 170 2.72 -4.33 16.36
C ARG A 170 1.78 -4.62 17.52
N GLN A 171 0.79 -3.73 17.71
CA GLN A 171 -0.32 -3.90 18.64
C GLN A 171 -1.57 -4.09 17.79
N ASP A 172 -2.11 -5.30 17.79
CA ASP A 172 -3.21 -5.67 16.93
C ASP A 172 -4.40 -6.18 17.77
N THR A 173 -5.37 -5.32 17.96
CA THR A 173 -6.63 -5.64 18.63
C THR A 173 -7.64 -6.30 17.70
N LEU A 174 -7.41 -6.34 16.39
CA LEU A 174 -8.32 -7.00 15.45
C LEU A 174 -8.34 -8.52 15.64
N ALA A 175 -7.26 -9.10 16.16
CA ALA A 175 -7.22 -10.52 16.48
C ALA A 175 -8.24 -10.90 17.57
N ASP A 176 -8.58 -10.00 18.47
CA ASP A 176 -9.55 -10.24 19.54
C ASP A 176 -10.94 -10.57 19.00
N ILE A 177 -11.28 -10.11 17.79
CA ILE A 177 -12.56 -10.37 17.14
C ILE A 177 -12.77 -11.87 16.88
N PHE A 178 -11.74 -12.58 16.44
CA PHE A 178 -11.84 -13.98 16.06
C PHE A 178 -11.10 -14.94 17.01
N ALA A 179 -10.28 -14.43 17.92
CA ALA A 179 -9.44 -15.27 18.80
C ALA A 179 -10.23 -16.30 19.63
N PRO A 180 -11.40 -15.97 20.22
CA PRO A 180 -12.19 -16.98 20.95
C PRO A 180 -12.67 -18.10 20.03
N ALA A 181 -13.15 -17.75 18.82
CA ALA A 181 -13.60 -18.72 17.83
C ALA A 181 -12.45 -19.63 17.35
N LEU A 182 -11.28 -19.04 17.10
CA LEU A 182 -10.11 -19.79 16.66
C LEU A 182 -9.62 -20.78 17.73
N ARG A 183 -9.61 -20.38 19.02
CA ARG A 183 -9.27 -21.29 20.13
C ARG A 183 -10.23 -22.49 20.20
N GLN A 184 -11.53 -22.24 20.05
CA GLN A 184 -12.54 -23.30 20.01
C GLN A 184 -12.30 -24.28 18.85
N VAL A 185 -11.99 -23.76 17.68
CA VAL A 185 -11.71 -24.56 16.48
C VAL A 185 -10.43 -25.41 16.64
N LEU A 186 -9.35 -24.81 17.16
CA LEU A 186 -8.10 -25.54 17.41
C LEU A 186 -8.27 -26.68 18.44
N GLN A 187 -9.12 -26.48 19.45
CA GLN A 187 -9.46 -27.53 20.42
C GLN A 187 -10.34 -28.62 19.80
N ARG A 188 -11.27 -28.27 18.92
CA ARG A 188 -12.19 -29.24 18.27
C ARG A 188 -11.49 -30.08 17.20
N TYR A 189 -10.46 -29.54 16.52
CA TYR A 189 -9.78 -30.20 15.40
C TYR A 189 -8.25 -30.24 15.56
N PRO A 190 -7.71 -30.78 16.69
CA PRO A 190 -6.28 -30.66 17.00
C PRO A 190 -5.37 -31.34 15.98
N ASP A 191 -5.83 -32.43 15.35
CA ASP A 191 -5.06 -33.15 14.36
C ASP A 191 -5.29 -32.74 12.91
N ARG A 192 -6.35 -31.96 12.65
CA ARG A 192 -6.78 -31.59 11.29
C ARG A 192 -6.43 -30.16 10.92
N VAL A 193 -6.18 -29.28 11.89
CA VAL A 193 -6.05 -27.84 11.69
C VAL A 193 -4.76 -27.33 12.30
N GLU A 194 -4.10 -26.42 11.60
CA GLU A 194 -3.02 -25.57 12.11
C GLU A 194 -3.25 -24.11 11.72
N VAL A 195 -2.76 -23.19 12.54
CA VAL A 195 -2.85 -21.75 12.28
C VAL A 195 -1.47 -21.11 12.22
N THR A 196 -1.30 -20.19 11.29
CA THR A 196 -0.11 -19.34 11.20
C THR A 196 -0.50 -17.87 11.38
N PHE A 197 0.16 -17.21 12.31
CA PHE A 197 0.09 -15.75 12.46
C PHE A 197 1.27 -15.13 11.74
N CYS A 198 0.99 -14.29 10.72
CA CYS A 198 2.00 -13.54 9.99
C CYS A 198 2.07 -12.11 10.53
N GLY A 199 3.23 -11.72 11.07
CA GLY A 199 3.44 -10.44 11.74
C GLY A 199 3.37 -10.56 13.24
N THR A 200 2.30 -10.10 13.88
CA THR A 200 2.13 -10.19 15.34
C THR A 200 1.46 -11.50 15.74
N LEU A 201 2.01 -12.15 16.77
CA LEU A 201 1.41 -13.31 17.41
C LEU A 201 0.52 -12.81 18.56
N PRO A 202 -0.81 -13.04 18.52
CA PRO A 202 -1.70 -12.60 19.60
C PRO A 202 -1.44 -13.35 20.91
N GLU A 203 -1.75 -12.67 22.02
CA GLU A 203 -1.58 -13.26 23.35
C GLU A 203 -2.41 -14.53 23.52
N GLY A 204 -1.83 -15.52 24.23
CA GLY A 204 -2.45 -16.82 24.50
C GLY A 204 -2.40 -17.83 23.36
N PHE A 205 -1.69 -17.53 22.25
CA PHE A 205 -1.46 -18.49 21.18
C PHE A 205 -0.02 -19.05 21.17
N ALA A 206 0.90 -18.44 21.88
CA ALA A 206 2.29 -18.88 21.92
C ALA A 206 2.43 -20.28 22.57
N GLY A 207 3.33 -21.10 22.04
CA GLY A 207 3.68 -22.42 22.61
C GLY A 207 2.70 -23.55 22.31
N GLN A 208 1.63 -23.32 21.56
CA GLN A 208 0.70 -24.38 21.14
C GLN A 208 1.26 -25.15 19.93
N ALA A 209 1.14 -26.49 19.91
CA ALA A 209 1.75 -27.33 18.88
C ALA A 209 1.24 -27.09 17.44
N ASN A 210 0.00 -26.64 17.30
CA ASN A 210 -0.64 -26.35 16.02
C ASN A 210 -0.71 -24.85 15.70
N VAL A 211 0.10 -24.03 16.39
CA VAL A 211 0.21 -22.59 16.18
C VAL A 211 1.61 -22.24 15.69
N HIS A 212 1.68 -21.58 14.57
CA HIS A 212 2.93 -21.15 13.94
C HIS A 212 3.01 -19.63 13.87
N HIS A 213 4.21 -19.09 13.88
CA HIS A 213 4.47 -17.67 13.72
C HIS A 213 5.42 -17.42 12.55
N MET A 214 5.03 -16.53 11.67
CA MET A 214 5.86 -16.00 10.59
C MET A 214 6.14 -14.52 10.89
N PRO A 215 7.39 -14.14 11.16
CA PRO A 215 7.73 -12.74 11.44
C PRO A 215 7.35 -11.79 10.33
N PHE A 216 7.16 -10.51 10.67
CA PHE A 216 6.89 -9.46 9.69
C PHE A 216 8.03 -9.34 8.66
N GLU A 217 7.68 -9.41 7.39
CA GLU A 217 8.59 -9.20 6.27
C GLU A 217 8.33 -7.80 5.65
N PRO A 218 9.28 -6.86 5.76
CA PRO A 218 9.10 -5.51 5.24
C PRO A 218 9.12 -5.40 3.71
N ASN A 219 9.73 -6.37 3.04
CA ASN A 219 9.74 -6.44 1.59
C ASN A 219 8.48 -7.16 1.11
N TYR A 220 7.55 -6.43 0.48
CA TYR A 220 6.27 -6.97 0.04
C TYR A 220 6.42 -8.11 -0.98
N ASP A 221 7.33 -8.00 -1.94
CA ASP A 221 7.53 -9.05 -2.94
C ASP A 221 8.08 -10.34 -2.30
N ALA A 222 9.02 -10.20 -1.36
CA ALA A 222 9.52 -11.33 -0.58
C ALA A 222 8.43 -11.92 0.33
N PHE A 223 7.61 -11.06 0.94
CA PHE A 223 6.44 -11.49 1.72
C PHE A 223 5.49 -12.32 0.86
N MET A 224 5.04 -11.81 -0.28
CA MET A 224 4.06 -12.50 -1.13
C MET A 224 4.58 -13.83 -1.67
N ARG A 225 5.88 -13.92 -2.04
CA ARG A 225 6.50 -15.19 -2.46
C ARG A 225 6.52 -16.22 -1.32
N LYS A 226 6.93 -15.81 -0.12
CA LYS A 226 6.96 -16.67 1.07
C LYS A 226 5.56 -17.06 1.51
N PHE A 227 4.63 -16.12 1.48
CA PHE A 227 3.25 -16.30 1.91
C PHE A 227 2.50 -17.27 1.00
N SER A 228 2.55 -17.08 -0.32
CA SER A 228 1.89 -17.97 -1.27
C SER A 228 2.49 -19.38 -1.28
N ALA A 229 3.82 -19.51 -1.10
CA ALA A 229 4.48 -20.82 -1.00
C ALA A 229 4.02 -21.67 0.20
N ARG A 230 3.45 -21.05 1.25
CA ARG A 230 2.92 -21.77 2.42
C ARG A 230 1.63 -22.52 2.14
N SER A 231 0.92 -22.18 1.06
CA SER A 231 -0.28 -22.91 0.62
C SER A 231 -1.39 -22.96 1.68
N PHE A 232 -1.73 -21.82 2.29
CA PHE A 232 -2.82 -21.72 3.24
C PHE A 232 -4.18 -22.01 2.59
N ASP A 233 -5.14 -22.49 3.38
CA ASP A 233 -6.49 -22.85 2.92
C ASP A 233 -7.54 -21.82 3.30
N ILE A 234 -7.46 -21.28 4.53
CA ILE A 234 -8.44 -20.37 5.10
C ILE A 234 -7.73 -19.11 5.58
N GLY A 235 -8.21 -17.94 5.17
CA GLY A 235 -7.67 -16.65 5.56
C GLY A 235 -8.64 -15.86 6.45
N LEU A 236 -8.14 -15.28 7.53
CA LEU A 236 -8.93 -14.45 8.44
C LEU A 236 -8.69 -12.98 8.15
N ALA A 237 -9.76 -12.23 7.89
CA ALA A 237 -9.72 -10.80 7.57
C ALA A 237 -10.70 -9.99 8.43
N PRO A 238 -10.47 -9.93 9.77
CA PRO A 238 -11.27 -9.12 10.67
C PRO A 238 -11.04 -7.64 10.40
N LEU A 239 -12.11 -6.85 10.52
CA LEU A 239 -12.04 -5.40 10.43
C LEU A 239 -13.14 -4.78 11.29
N ILE A 240 -12.85 -3.64 11.95
CA ILE A 240 -13.82 -2.87 12.71
C ILE A 240 -14.59 -1.95 11.75
N ASP A 241 -15.87 -1.74 12.02
CA ASP A 241 -16.71 -0.85 11.23
C ASP A 241 -16.69 0.57 11.80
N ASP A 242 -15.58 1.29 11.62
CA ASP A 242 -15.40 2.71 11.95
C ASP A 242 -14.91 3.50 10.73
N ASP A 243 -14.90 4.81 10.81
CA ASP A 243 -14.59 5.70 9.68
C ASP A 243 -13.17 5.49 9.14
N PHE A 244 -12.20 5.22 10.02
CA PHE A 244 -10.83 4.94 9.59
C PHE A 244 -10.73 3.59 8.87
N HIS A 245 -11.35 2.53 9.42
CA HIS A 245 -11.29 1.21 8.80
C HIS A 245 -12.12 1.12 7.53
N ARG A 246 -13.26 1.84 7.43
CA ARG A 246 -14.05 1.95 6.19
C ARG A 246 -13.26 2.58 5.04
N SER A 247 -12.24 3.38 5.35
CA SER A 247 -11.38 4.00 4.34
C SER A 247 -10.27 3.08 3.81
N LYS A 248 -10.10 1.88 4.36
CA LYS A 248 -9.10 0.91 3.91
C LYS A 248 -9.46 0.29 2.56
N THR A 249 -8.45 -0.31 1.93
CA THR A 249 -8.63 -1.10 0.72
C THR A 249 -8.78 -2.58 1.05
N ASN A 250 -9.35 -3.35 0.13
CA ASN A 250 -9.63 -4.79 0.28
C ASN A 250 -8.39 -5.69 0.11
N ASN A 251 -7.22 -5.25 0.60
CA ASN A 251 -5.95 -5.95 0.42
C ASN A 251 -6.02 -7.44 0.76
N LYS A 252 -6.68 -7.79 1.88
CA LYS A 252 -6.78 -9.19 2.31
C LYS A 252 -7.58 -10.04 1.33
N PHE A 253 -8.64 -9.50 0.75
CA PHE A 253 -9.38 -10.20 -0.30
C PHE A 253 -8.49 -10.49 -1.51
N ARG A 254 -7.78 -9.47 -2.02
CA ARG A 254 -6.90 -9.62 -3.19
C ARG A 254 -5.76 -10.62 -2.95
N GLU A 255 -5.08 -10.47 -1.81
CA GLU A 255 -3.96 -11.34 -1.41
C GLU A 255 -4.43 -12.79 -1.22
N TYR A 256 -5.53 -13.01 -0.51
CA TYR A 256 -6.10 -14.34 -0.29
C TYR A 256 -6.58 -14.99 -1.59
N ALA A 257 -7.35 -14.25 -2.38
CA ALA A 257 -7.81 -14.73 -3.68
C ALA A 257 -6.63 -15.16 -4.57
N ALA A 258 -5.58 -14.32 -4.69
CA ALA A 258 -4.41 -14.65 -5.49
C ALA A 258 -3.71 -15.93 -5.03
N CYS A 259 -3.55 -16.10 -3.72
CA CYS A 259 -2.87 -17.25 -3.12
C CYS A 259 -3.73 -18.52 -3.06
N GLY A 260 -4.98 -18.47 -3.56
CA GLY A 260 -5.91 -19.62 -3.50
C GLY A 260 -6.34 -19.95 -2.07
N ILE A 261 -6.66 -18.92 -1.28
CA ILE A 261 -7.09 -18.99 0.11
C ILE A 261 -8.56 -18.59 0.20
N ALA A 262 -9.39 -19.42 0.79
CA ALA A 262 -10.78 -19.09 1.08
C ALA A 262 -10.85 -18.11 2.26
N GLY A 263 -11.25 -16.86 2.01
CA GLY A 263 -11.28 -15.83 3.03
C GLY A 263 -12.56 -15.81 3.86
N ILE A 264 -12.42 -15.51 5.15
CA ILE A 264 -13.51 -15.11 6.04
C ILE A 264 -13.30 -13.64 6.37
N TYR A 265 -14.29 -12.80 6.07
CA TYR A 265 -14.20 -11.35 6.15
C TYR A 265 -15.26 -10.79 7.09
N SER A 266 -14.91 -9.76 7.87
CA SER A 266 -15.92 -8.97 8.57
C SER A 266 -16.90 -8.34 7.57
N ASN A 267 -18.19 -8.37 7.88
CA ASN A 267 -19.22 -7.75 7.04
C ASN A 267 -19.19 -6.22 7.19
N VAL A 268 -18.22 -5.61 6.51
CA VAL A 268 -17.98 -4.16 6.46
C VAL A 268 -17.81 -3.69 5.02
N SER A 269 -18.03 -2.40 4.77
CA SER A 269 -18.03 -1.80 3.42
C SER A 269 -16.76 -2.02 2.60
N VAL A 270 -15.62 -2.24 3.24
CA VAL A 270 -14.33 -2.55 2.59
C VAL A 270 -14.40 -3.83 1.76
N TYR A 271 -15.17 -4.80 2.24
CA TYR A 271 -15.34 -6.11 1.57
C TYR A 271 -16.66 -6.25 0.80
N ARG A 272 -17.32 -5.12 0.48
CA ARG A 272 -18.62 -5.12 -0.25
C ARG A 272 -18.60 -5.86 -1.61
N GLU A 273 -17.42 -6.06 -2.18
CA GLU A 273 -17.24 -6.82 -3.43
C GLU A 273 -17.27 -8.33 -3.19
N VAL A 274 -17.10 -8.76 -1.94
CA VAL A 274 -17.12 -10.19 -1.57
C VAL A 274 -18.56 -10.65 -1.49
N VAL A 275 -18.97 -11.42 -2.48
CA VAL A 275 -20.28 -12.09 -2.46
C VAL A 275 -20.21 -13.29 -1.53
N ASP A 276 -21.04 -13.31 -0.48
CA ASP A 276 -21.05 -14.37 0.54
C ASP A 276 -21.32 -15.75 -0.06
N GLY A 277 -20.51 -16.73 0.34
CA GLY A 277 -20.56 -18.09 -0.18
C GLY A 277 -20.01 -18.28 -1.60
N GLU A 278 -19.64 -17.20 -2.31
CA GLU A 278 -19.07 -17.25 -3.65
C GLU A 278 -17.60 -16.81 -3.70
N LEU A 279 -17.30 -15.60 -3.18
CA LEU A 279 -15.96 -15.04 -3.18
C LEU A 279 -15.26 -15.12 -1.81
N GLY A 280 -16.01 -15.50 -0.79
CA GLY A 280 -15.57 -15.66 0.59
C GLY A 280 -16.76 -15.90 1.49
N LEU A 281 -16.54 -15.91 2.80
CA LEU A 281 -17.61 -15.88 3.80
C LEU A 281 -17.62 -14.52 4.50
N MET A 282 -18.80 -13.93 4.60
CA MET A 282 -19.03 -12.67 5.28
C MET A 282 -19.62 -12.91 6.66
N VAL A 283 -19.02 -12.36 7.71
CA VAL A 283 -19.44 -12.59 9.09
C VAL A 283 -19.57 -11.28 9.88
N SER A 284 -20.52 -11.19 10.77
CA SER A 284 -20.52 -10.18 11.84
C SER A 284 -19.38 -10.47 12.81
N ASN A 285 -18.91 -9.41 13.50
CA ASN A 285 -17.78 -9.53 14.43
C ASN A 285 -18.20 -10.16 15.78
N THR A 286 -18.82 -11.33 15.73
CA THR A 286 -19.15 -12.12 16.92
C THR A 286 -18.38 -13.44 16.93
N PRO A 287 -17.93 -13.93 18.09
CA PRO A 287 -17.20 -15.20 18.17
C PRO A 287 -17.96 -16.37 17.56
N GLU A 288 -19.28 -16.39 17.70
CA GLU A 288 -20.12 -17.46 17.15
C GLU A 288 -20.10 -17.48 15.63
N GLN A 289 -20.23 -16.33 14.95
CA GLN A 289 -20.22 -16.28 13.50
C GLN A 289 -18.85 -16.63 12.92
N TRP A 290 -17.78 -16.17 13.56
CA TRP A 290 -16.42 -16.56 13.19
C TRP A 290 -16.21 -18.07 13.35
N ALA A 291 -16.68 -18.67 14.48
CA ALA A 291 -16.58 -20.10 14.69
C ALA A 291 -17.35 -20.92 13.65
N ASN A 292 -18.59 -20.51 13.36
CA ASN A 292 -19.44 -21.18 12.36
C ASN A 292 -18.82 -21.11 10.95
N ALA A 293 -18.28 -19.97 10.56
CA ALA A 293 -17.61 -19.79 9.27
C ALA A 293 -16.33 -20.65 9.17
N LEU A 294 -15.53 -20.68 10.24
CA LEU A 294 -14.35 -21.55 10.31
C LEU A 294 -14.73 -23.02 10.17
N VAL A 295 -15.68 -23.51 10.98
CA VAL A 295 -16.18 -24.89 10.92
C VAL A 295 -16.70 -25.23 9.52
N ARG A 296 -17.48 -24.34 8.93
CA ARG A 296 -18.03 -24.53 7.57
C ARG A 296 -16.91 -24.70 6.53
N LEU A 297 -15.87 -23.86 6.56
CA LEU A 297 -14.75 -24.02 5.63
C LEU A 297 -13.82 -25.19 5.97
N ILE A 298 -13.77 -25.65 7.21
CA ILE A 298 -13.01 -26.83 7.58
C ILE A 298 -13.69 -28.13 7.12
N GLU A 299 -15.01 -28.20 7.25
CA GLU A 299 -15.77 -29.43 6.97
C GLU A 299 -16.16 -29.54 5.50
N ASP A 300 -16.50 -28.43 4.83
CA ASP A 300 -16.94 -28.40 3.44
C ASP A 300 -15.78 -28.02 2.49
N CYS A 301 -15.08 -29.06 2.02
CA CYS A 301 -13.96 -28.88 1.06
C CYS A 301 -14.45 -28.43 -0.33
N GLU A 302 -15.69 -28.77 -0.72
CA GLU A 302 -16.23 -28.35 -2.01
C GLU A 302 -16.57 -26.86 -2.01
N LEU A 303 -17.20 -26.36 -0.93
CA LEU A 303 -17.44 -24.93 -0.75
C LEU A 303 -16.11 -24.17 -0.77
N ARG A 304 -15.10 -24.64 -0.02
CA ARG A 304 -13.78 -24.02 0.02
C ARG A 304 -13.15 -23.92 -1.36
N SER A 305 -13.21 -25.03 -2.14
CA SER A 305 -12.68 -25.08 -3.51
C SER A 305 -13.44 -24.14 -4.46
N ARG A 306 -14.77 -24.07 -4.37
CA ARG A 306 -15.60 -23.15 -5.16
C ARG A 306 -15.24 -21.70 -4.88
N ILE A 307 -15.16 -21.33 -3.60
CA ILE A 307 -14.77 -19.97 -3.18
C ILE A 307 -13.41 -19.60 -3.77
N VAL A 308 -12.41 -20.46 -3.60
CA VAL A 308 -11.05 -20.22 -4.12
C VAL A 308 -11.08 -19.99 -5.64
N HIS A 309 -11.74 -20.87 -6.37
CA HIS A 309 -11.80 -20.78 -7.84
C HIS A 309 -12.44 -19.46 -8.30
N ARG A 310 -13.61 -19.12 -7.73
CA ARG A 310 -14.34 -17.90 -8.09
C ARG A 310 -13.60 -16.63 -7.67
N ALA A 311 -13.04 -16.62 -6.46
CA ALA A 311 -12.27 -15.48 -5.96
C ALA A 311 -11.00 -15.23 -6.80
N GLN A 312 -10.28 -16.29 -7.21
CA GLN A 312 -9.13 -16.17 -8.10
C GLN A 312 -9.54 -15.63 -9.48
N GLN A 313 -10.61 -16.13 -10.06
CA GLN A 313 -11.13 -15.65 -11.33
C GLN A 313 -11.49 -14.17 -11.24
N TYR A 314 -12.25 -13.78 -10.22
CA TYR A 314 -12.63 -12.40 -9.97
C TYR A 314 -11.41 -11.49 -9.79
N ALA A 315 -10.43 -11.92 -8.98
CA ALA A 315 -9.24 -11.14 -8.72
C ALA A 315 -8.35 -10.97 -9.98
N ARG A 316 -8.26 -11.99 -10.84
CA ARG A 316 -7.54 -11.88 -12.12
C ARG A 316 -8.20 -10.87 -13.06
N GLN A 317 -9.51 -10.81 -13.08
CA GLN A 317 -10.28 -9.90 -13.95
C GLN A 317 -10.25 -8.45 -13.44
N ASN A 318 -10.06 -8.22 -12.15
CA ASN A 318 -10.27 -6.91 -11.54
C ASN A 318 -8.99 -6.26 -10.98
N TYR A 319 -7.90 -7.01 -10.79
CA TYR A 319 -6.70 -6.53 -10.08
C TYR A 319 -5.42 -6.97 -10.78
N SER A 320 -5.26 -6.61 -12.05
CA SER A 320 -4.03 -6.91 -12.77
C SER A 320 -3.05 -5.74 -12.67
N LEU A 321 -1.75 -6.05 -12.57
CA LEU A 321 -0.70 -5.02 -12.63
C LEU A 321 -0.66 -4.37 -14.03
N GLU A 322 -0.97 -5.14 -15.07
CA GLU A 322 -1.01 -4.66 -16.46
C GLU A 322 -2.08 -3.57 -16.64
N GLU A 323 -3.33 -3.83 -16.22
CA GLU A 323 -4.41 -2.86 -16.27
C GLU A 323 -4.10 -1.61 -15.43
N PHE A 324 -3.47 -1.81 -14.27
CA PHE A 324 -3.02 -0.70 -13.44
C PHE A 324 -1.97 0.17 -14.13
N CYS A 325 -1.02 -0.45 -14.84
CA CYS A 325 -0.04 0.28 -15.66
C CYS A 325 -0.72 1.05 -16.80
N THR A 326 -1.70 0.45 -17.47
CA THR A 326 -2.49 1.11 -18.52
C THR A 326 -3.22 2.34 -17.97
N THR A 327 -3.86 2.20 -16.81
CA THR A 327 -4.51 3.33 -16.12
C THR A 327 -3.54 4.47 -15.82
N TRP A 328 -2.32 4.15 -15.36
CA TRP A 328 -1.27 5.15 -15.14
C TRP A 328 -0.87 5.85 -16.44
N GLU A 329 -0.65 5.08 -17.52
CA GLU A 329 -0.28 5.63 -18.84
C GLU A 329 -1.34 6.61 -19.35
N GLU A 330 -2.60 6.23 -19.31
CA GLU A 330 -3.72 7.07 -19.73
C GLU A 330 -3.85 8.36 -18.89
N GLN A 331 -3.69 8.24 -17.56
CA GLN A 331 -3.75 9.38 -16.67
C GLN A 331 -2.58 10.35 -16.89
N ILE A 332 -1.36 9.83 -17.07
CA ILE A 332 -0.18 10.65 -17.40
C ILE A 332 -0.40 11.39 -18.73
N ALA A 333 -0.84 10.69 -19.77
CA ALA A 333 -1.09 11.27 -21.07
C ALA A 333 -2.16 12.36 -21.02
N ARG A 334 -3.26 12.12 -20.32
CA ARG A 334 -4.36 13.07 -20.15
C ARG A 334 -3.94 14.31 -19.37
N VAL A 335 -3.20 14.15 -18.27
CA VAL A 335 -2.68 15.28 -17.48
C VAL A 335 -1.76 16.15 -18.31
N LEU A 336 -0.82 15.56 -19.02
CA LEU A 336 0.12 16.30 -19.87
C LEU A 336 -0.57 17.02 -21.03
N ALA A 337 -1.55 16.41 -21.68
CA ALA A 337 -2.32 17.03 -22.75
C ALA A 337 -3.12 18.23 -22.24
N THR A 338 -3.81 18.10 -21.12
CA THR A 338 -4.61 19.20 -20.52
C THR A 338 -3.73 20.36 -20.09
N TYR A 339 -2.60 20.07 -19.45
CA TYR A 339 -1.69 21.08 -18.92
C TYR A 339 -0.98 21.85 -20.03
N SER A 340 -0.53 21.16 -21.08
CA SER A 340 0.07 21.80 -22.26
C SER A 340 -0.88 22.75 -22.99
N ALA A 341 -2.18 22.46 -22.97
CA ALA A 341 -3.21 23.31 -23.59
C ALA A 341 -3.51 24.58 -22.77
N GLN A 342 -3.24 24.57 -21.46
CA GLN A 342 -3.54 25.68 -20.55
C GLN A 342 -2.35 26.61 -20.29
N THR A 343 -1.13 26.17 -20.59
CA THR A 343 0.09 26.95 -20.30
C THR A 343 0.48 27.72 -21.57
N PRO A 344 0.38 29.08 -21.61
CA PRO A 344 1.04 29.86 -22.64
C PRO A 344 2.53 29.56 -22.62
N SER A 345 3.19 29.54 -23.77
CA SER A 345 4.64 29.38 -23.88
C SER A 345 5.35 30.50 -23.11
N LEU A 346 5.55 30.29 -21.79
CA LEU A 346 6.36 31.20 -20.99
C LEU A 346 7.84 30.94 -21.33
N PRO A 347 8.65 32.03 -21.43
CA PRO A 347 10.08 31.88 -21.59
C PRO A 347 10.63 31.09 -20.42
N VAL A 348 11.42 30.06 -20.73
CA VAL A 348 12.09 29.21 -19.74
C VAL A 348 13.00 30.08 -18.88
N GLY A 349 12.50 30.49 -17.70
CA GLY A 349 13.31 31.14 -16.69
C GLY A 349 14.40 30.15 -16.23
N GLN A 350 15.54 30.67 -15.85
CA GLN A 350 16.57 29.82 -15.24
C GLN A 350 15.97 29.19 -13.96
N PRO A 351 16.03 27.86 -13.80
CA PRO A 351 15.47 27.19 -12.63
C PRO A 351 16.15 27.70 -11.36
N SER A 352 15.36 28.21 -10.40
CA SER A 352 15.84 28.50 -9.06
C SER A 352 16.38 27.21 -8.41
N GLU A 353 17.51 27.29 -7.71
CA GLU A 353 18.00 26.19 -6.91
C GLU A 353 17.02 25.90 -5.76
N VAL A 354 16.56 24.66 -5.64
CA VAL A 354 15.72 24.26 -4.52
C VAL A 354 16.57 24.21 -3.27
N THR A 355 16.49 25.26 -2.46
CA THR A 355 17.12 25.29 -1.13
C THR A 355 16.09 24.88 -0.10
N ILE A 356 16.25 23.72 0.53
CA ILE A 356 15.35 23.25 1.58
C ILE A 356 15.70 24.04 2.86
N PRO A 357 14.77 24.81 3.44
CA PRO A 357 15.03 25.57 4.66
C PRO A 357 15.37 24.59 5.80
N VAL A 358 16.46 24.87 6.52
CA VAL A 358 16.78 24.17 7.77
C VAL A 358 15.97 24.84 8.88
N ASP A 359 15.01 24.11 9.47
CA ASP A 359 14.29 24.58 10.65
C ASP A 359 15.27 24.81 11.81
N PRO A 360 15.46 26.05 12.29
CA PRO A 360 16.41 26.36 13.36
C PRO A 360 16.06 25.68 14.69
N ASN A 361 14.78 25.26 14.89
CA ASN A 361 14.33 24.53 16.09
C ASN A 361 14.38 23.00 15.91
N GLN A 362 14.80 22.53 14.76
CA GLN A 362 14.91 21.10 14.53
C GLN A 362 16.10 20.55 15.33
N LYS A 363 15.81 19.64 16.30
CA LYS A 363 16.89 18.84 16.92
C LYS A 363 17.80 18.29 15.83
N THR A 364 19.08 18.58 15.91
CA THR A 364 20.06 18.13 14.92
C THR A 364 19.95 16.60 14.76
N ARG A 365 20.35 16.07 13.61
CA ARG A 365 20.40 14.61 13.38
C ARG A 365 21.07 13.87 14.52
N TRP A 366 22.12 14.47 15.10
CA TRP A 366 22.88 13.96 16.25
C TRP A 366 22.08 13.96 17.54
N GLN A 367 21.33 15.02 17.84
CA GLN A 367 20.47 15.10 19.03
C GLN A 367 19.30 14.11 18.97
N LYS A 368 18.80 13.76 17.77
CA LYS A 368 17.81 12.71 17.58
C LYS A 368 18.42 11.30 17.71
N LEU A 369 19.64 11.11 17.21
CA LEU A 369 20.36 9.83 17.32
C LEU A 369 20.80 9.55 18.75
N SER A 370 21.25 10.56 19.52
CA SER A 370 21.65 10.39 20.92
C SER A 370 20.50 10.09 21.88
N ALA A 371 19.26 10.38 21.48
CA ALA A 371 18.05 10.04 22.24
C ALA A 371 17.47 8.65 21.89
N MET A 372 18.09 7.91 20.97
CA MET A 372 17.59 6.61 20.49
C MET A 372 18.40 5.46 21.11
N THR A 373 17.70 4.35 21.34
CA THR A 373 18.36 3.10 21.75
C THR A 373 19.16 2.48 20.60
N LEU A 374 20.17 1.68 20.92
CA LEU A 374 21.02 1.01 19.92
C LEU A 374 20.23 0.20 18.88
N PRO A 375 19.18 -0.58 19.24
CA PRO A 375 18.32 -1.27 18.29
C PRO A 375 17.55 -0.32 17.34
N GLU A 376 17.13 0.85 17.81
CA GLU A 376 16.44 1.85 16.98
C GLU A 376 17.38 2.52 15.99
N ILE A 377 18.62 2.80 16.41
CA ILE A 377 19.68 3.34 15.54
C ILE A 377 20.02 2.32 14.46
N THR A 378 20.22 1.05 14.83
CA THR A 378 20.55 -0.03 13.88
C THR A 378 19.43 -0.23 12.87
N ARG A 379 18.18 -0.20 13.33
CA ARG A 379 17.00 -0.32 12.45
C ARG A 379 16.87 0.86 11.49
N LYS A 380 17.09 2.11 11.95
CA LYS A 380 17.06 3.29 11.07
C LYS A 380 18.20 3.30 10.07
N LEU A 381 19.42 2.95 10.49
CA LEU A 381 20.56 2.82 9.59
C LEU A 381 20.29 1.72 8.54
N TRP A 382 19.76 0.59 8.95
CA TRP A 382 19.38 -0.48 8.04
C TRP A 382 18.33 -0.03 7.00
N LEU A 383 17.29 0.68 7.43
CA LEU A 383 16.26 1.24 6.53
C LEU A 383 16.86 2.26 5.55
N ILE A 384 17.76 3.15 6.02
CA ILE A 384 18.43 4.15 5.18
C ILE A 384 19.36 3.47 4.17
N ILE A 385 20.19 2.53 4.62
CA ILE A 385 21.12 1.79 3.76
C ILE A 385 20.34 0.94 2.76
N HIS A 386 19.29 0.24 3.19
CA HIS A 386 18.47 -0.59 2.33
C HIS A 386 17.71 0.25 1.29
N SER A 387 17.18 1.41 1.68
CA SER A 387 16.55 2.36 0.76
C SER A 387 17.56 2.92 -0.25
N PHE A 388 18.77 3.25 0.20
CA PHE A 388 19.84 3.76 -0.66
C PHE A 388 20.35 2.68 -1.65
N LEU A 389 20.61 1.47 -1.16
CA LEU A 389 21.01 0.33 -2.00
C LEU A 389 19.91 -0.04 -3.00
N TRP A 390 18.66 0.07 -2.61
CA TRP A 390 17.52 -0.20 -3.47
C TRP A 390 17.36 0.88 -4.55
N LEU A 391 17.51 2.17 -4.20
CA LEU A 391 17.56 3.28 -5.17
C LEU A 391 18.74 3.12 -6.15
N LEU A 392 19.91 2.70 -5.66
CA LEU A 392 21.05 2.37 -6.51
C LEU A 392 20.72 1.19 -7.43
N LYS A 393 20.08 0.15 -6.93
CA LYS A 393 19.69 -1.03 -7.71
C LYS A 393 18.68 -0.67 -8.79
N ILE A 394 17.68 0.17 -8.52
CA ILE A 394 16.72 0.66 -9.52
C ILE A 394 17.46 1.46 -10.60
N ASN A 395 18.34 2.37 -10.21
CA ASN A 395 19.08 3.21 -11.15
C ASN A 395 20.16 2.43 -11.90
N TYR A 396 20.65 1.31 -11.36
CA TYR A 396 21.65 0.44 -11.98
C TYR A 396 21.01 -0.59 -12.93
N LEU A 397 19.86 -1.16 -12.57
CA LEU A 397 19.08 -2.08 -13.41
C LEU A 397 18.54 -1.41 -14.69
N LYS A 398 18.54 -0.07 -14.75
CA LYS A 398 18.22 0.69 -15.97
C LYS A 398 19.38 0.73 -16.98
N LYS A 399 20.59 0.34 -16.57
CA LYS A 399 21.79 0.34 -17.43
C LYS A 399 22.14 -1.05 -17.96
N LEU A 400 21.47 -2.09 -17.49
CA LEU A 400 21.53 -3.47 -18.01
C LEU A 400 20.27 -3.77 -18.83
#